data_aabfae0fe3b55bfc641dbf3557d29929
#
_entry.id   aabfae0fe3b55bfc641dbf3557d29929
#
_cell.length_a   1.000
_cell.length_b   1.000
_cell.length_c   1.000
_cell.angle_alpha   90.00
_cell.angle_beta   90.00
_cell.angle_gamma   90.00
#
_symmetry.space_group_name_H-M   'P 1'
#
loop_
_entity.id
_entity.type
_entity.pdbx_description
1 polymer ?
#
loop_
_entity_poly.entity_id
_entity_poly.type
_entity_poly.pdbx_seq_one_letter_code
_entity_poly.pdbx_strand_id
1 'polypeptide(L)'
;GEVIMKKMIKYWNKPSRSAYLFLAPSVILLILFSVVPLIIAFGLSLFDVSITMDSARFIGLENFAEAFQDSRFINSLKVTAIFTGLEVPLQVLGALVVAALIAKNNIKNKIFRAVYFLPVICSATAIGIMWKMILHSNIGFVTAALQSMGLGKINFLNTPGLTIFVVSFISIWRSFGISAIIYVTAIQQVSASLYEAAEMDGAGKIRQFWHIT
;
A
#
# COMPACT_ATOMS: atom_id res chain seq x y z
N GLY A 1 -16.19 -32.97 -39.35
CA GLY A 1 -15.58 -32.68 -38.02
C GLY A 1 -14.36 -31.77 -38.13
N GLU A 2 -13.39 -32.05 -38.98
CA GLU A 2 -12.13 -31.28 -39.12
C GLU A 2 -12.28 -29.82 -39.55
N VAL A 3 -13.22 -29.54 -40.44
CA VAL A 3 -13.44 -28.19 -40.98
C VAL A 3 -14.03 -27.25 -39.91
N ILE A 4 -14.90 -27.79 -39.07
CA ILE A 4 -15.49 -27.03 -37.95
C ILE A 4 -14.42 -26.78 -36.89
N MET A 5 -13.58 -27.78 -36.58
CA MET A 5 -12.49 -27.65 -35.61
C MET A 5 -11.42 -26.67 -36.07
N LYS A 6 -11.02 -26.69 -37.37
CA LYS A 6 -10.10 -25.69 -37.96
C LYS A 6 -10.69 -24.27 -37.96
N LYS A 7 -11.99 -24.11 -38.21
CA LYS A 7 -12.67 -22.80 -38.10
C LYS A 7 -12.73 -22.31 -36.66
N MET A 8 -13.01 -23.17 -35.66
CA MET A 8 -12.98 -22.83 -34.27
C MET A 8 -11.58 -22.43 -33.81
N ILE A 9 -10.55 -23.22 -34.15
CA ILE A 9 -9.15 -22.88 -33.82
C ILE A 9 -8.74 -21.54 -34.44
N LYS A 10 -9.09 -21.28 -35.70
CA LYS A 10 -8.82 -20.01 -36.38
C LYS A 10 -9.61 -18.85 -35.77
N TYR A 11 -10.82 -19.09 -35.25
CA TYR A 11 -11.66 -18.09 -34.57
C TYR A 11 -11.09 -17.69 -33.21
N TRP A 12 -10.55 -18.64 -32.46
CA TRP A 12 -9.97 -18.43 -31.15
C TRP A 12 -8.49 -17.97 -31.18
N ASN A 13 -7.79 -18.19 -32.29
CA ASN A 13 -6.39 -17.79 -32.46
C ASN A 13 -6.20 -16.30 -32.81
N LYS A 14 -7.25 -15.49 -32.78
CA LYS A 14 -7.08 -14.03 -32.79
C LYS A 14 -6.51 -13.57 -31.46
N PRO A 15 -5.39 -12.79 -31.42
CA PRO A 15 -4.68 -12.41 -30.19
C PRO A 15 -5.60 -11.85 -29.09
N SER A 16 -6.61 -11.06 -29.48
CA SER A 16 -7.58 -10.51 -28.54
C SER A 16 -8.51 -11.54 -27.89
N ARG A 17 -8.85 -12.64 -28.59
CA ARG A 17 -9.76 -13.67 -28.05
C ARG A 17 -9.04 -14.68 -27.18
N SER A 18 -7.82 -15.05 -27.55
CA SER A 18 -6.98 -15.90 -26.71
C SER A 18 -6.69 -15.23 -25.35
N ALA A 19 -6.52 -13.89 -25.33
CA ALA A 19 -6.34 -13.15 -24.09
C ALA A 19 -7.51 -13.34 -23.11
N TYR A 20 -8.76 -13.34 -23.58
CA TYR A 20 -9.93 -13.57 -22.72
C TYR A 20 -9.96 -14.97 -22.11
N LEU A 21 -9.51 -16.00 -22.86
CA LEU A 21 -9.42 -17.37 -22.34
C LEU A 21 -8.39 -17.48 -21.21
N PHE A 22 -7.24 -16.83 -21.34
CA PHE A 22 -6.21 -16.82 -20.31
C PHE A 22 -6.62 -15.98 -19.10
N LEU A 23 -7.41 -14.92 -19.29
CA LEU A 23 -7.92 -14.10 -18.20
C LEU A 23 -9.15 -14.72 -17.51
N ALA A 24 -9.92 -15.57 -18.21
CA ALA A 24 -11.18 -16.10 -17.71
C ALA A 24 -11.09 -16.74 -16.30
N PRO A 25 -10.11 -17.61 -15.98
CA PRO A 25 -10.00 -18.18 -14.64
C PRO A 25 -9.87 -17.12 -13.54
N SER A 26 -9.00 -16.13 -13.76
CA SER A 26 -8.78 -15.05 -12.79
C SER A 26 -10.01 -14.14 -12.66
N VAL A 27 -10.67 -13.81 -13.77
CA VAL A 27 -11.88 -12.98 -13.77
C VAL A 27 -13.05 -13.72 -13.11
N ILE A 28 -13.21 -15.01 -13.35
CA ILE A 28 -14.25 -15.83 -12.69
C ILE A 28 -14.03 -15.83 -11.17
N LEU A 29 -12.80 -16.08 -10.71
CA LEU A 29 -12.48 -16.05 -9.27
C LEU A 29 -12.73 -14.66 -8.66
N LEU A 30 -12.34 -13.60 -9.36
CA LEU A 30 -12.58 -12.23 -8.92
C LEU A 30 -14.10 -11.94 -8.82
N ILE A 31 -14.87 -12.33 -9.83
CA ILE A 31 -16.33 -12.16 -9.79
C ILE A 31 -16.93 -12.93 -8.63
N LEU A 32 -16.63 -14.23 -8.50
CA LEU A 32 -17.23 -15.10 -7.50
C LEU A 32 -16.85 -14.72 -6.06
N PHE A 33 -15.59 -14.36 -5.82
CA PHE A 33 -15.08 -14.14 -4.46
C PHE A 33 -14.94 -12.67 -4.06
N SER A 34 -15.08 -11.73 -4.99
CA SER A 34 -15.00 -10.30 -4.69
C SER A 34 -16.26 -9.56 -5.11
N VAL A 35 -16.66 -9.65 -6.40
CA VAL A 35 -17.78 -8.84 -6.90
C VAL A 35 -19.12 -9.33 -6.36
N VAL A 36 -19.38 -10.63 -6.41
CA VAL A 36 -20.65 -11.20 -5.92
C VAL A 36 -20.85 -10.93 -4.43
N PRO A 37 -19.89 -11.24 -3.52
CA PRO A 37 -20.04 -10.89 -2.10
C PRO A 37 -20.22 -9.39 -1.85
N LEU A 38 -19.53 -8.54 -2.63
CA LEU A 38 -19.68 -7.08 -2.52
C LEU A 38 -21.13 -6.63 -2.87
N ILE A 39 -21.69 -7.16 -3.96
CA ILE A 39 -23.08 -6.85 -4.35
C ILE A 39 -24.06 -7.36 -3.28
N ILE A 40 -23.83 -8.58 -2.78
CA ILE A 40 -24.67 -9.14 -1.70
C ILE A 40 -24.57 -8.28 -0.43
N ALA A 41 -23.36 -7.91 -0.01
CA ALA A 41 -23.16 -7.07 1.17
C ALA A 41 -23.83 -5.70 1.01
N PHE A 42 -23.72 -5.09 -0.17
CA PHE A 42 -24.41 -3.83 -0.48
C PHE A 42 -25.95 -4.01 -0.44
N GLY A 43 -26.45 -5.10 -1.02
CA GLY A 43 -27.89 -5.44 -0.92
C GLY A 43 -28.34 -5.60 0.52
N LEU A 44 -27.61 -6.41 1.31
CA LEU A 44 -27.93 -6.65 2.72
C LEU A 44 -27.84 -5.39 3.59
N SER A 45 -27.00 -4.42 3.22
CA SER A 45 -26.87 -3.16 3.95
C SER A 45 -28.15 -2.32 3.96
N LEU A 46 -29.10 -2.60 3.07
CA LEU A 46 -30.42 -1.95 3.00
C LEU A 46 -31.48 -2.67 3.84
N PHE A 47 -31.13 -3.77 4.48
CA PHE A 47 -32.04 -4.56 5.30
C PHE A 47 -31.53 -4.64 6.74
N ASP A 48 -32.46 -4.72 7.67
CA ASP A 48 -32.21 -5.18 9.03
C ASP A 48 -32.31 -6.71 9.02
N VAL A 49 -31.18 -7.38 9.16
CA VAL A 49 -31.07 -8.84 9.08
C VAL A 49 -30.63 -9.37 10.43
N SER A 50 -31.45 -10.26 11.03
CA SER A 50 -31.05 -10.98 12.24
C SER A 50 -29.81 -11.84 11.99
N ILE A 51 -28.96 -12.01 13.01
CA ILE A 51 -27.77 -12.89 12.95
C ILE A 51 -28.16 -14.31 12.55
N THR A 52 -29.35 -14.77 12.93
CA THR A 52 -29.90 -16.10 12.57
C THR A 52 -30.51 -16.14 11.16
N MET A 53 -30.57 -15.01 10.46
CA MET A 53 -31.21 -14.82 9.14
C MET A 53 -32.70 -15.22 9.08
N ASP A 54 -33.36 -15.32 10.23
CA ASP A 54 -34.76 -15.73 10.31
C ASP A 54 -35.75 -14.59 9.93
N SER A 55 -35.27 -13.35 9.93
CA SER A 55 -36.06 -12.17 9.54
C SER A 55 -35.17 -11.18 8.78
N ALA A 56 -35.66 -10.70 7.67
CA ALA A 56 -35.08 -9.59 6.93
C ALA A 56 -36.14 -8.52 6.69
N ARG A 57 -35.94 -7.34 7.25
CA ARG A 57 -36.81 -6.18 7.06
C ARG A 57 -36.09 -5.13 6.23
N PHE A 58 -36.68 -4.68 5.14
CA PHE A 58 -36.14 -3.59 4.37
C PHE A 58 -36.24 -2.27 5.15
N ILE A 59 -35.11 -1.64 5.41
CA ILE A 59 -34.96 -0.39 6.16
C ILE A 59 -34.29 0.74 5.37
N GLY A 60 -33.97 0.48 4.08
CA GLY A 60 -33.35 1.48 3.22
C GLY A 60 -31.97 1.92 3.73
N LEU A 61 -31.80 3.21 4.00
CA LEU A 61 -30.50 3.79 4.40
C LEU A 61 -30.33 3.94 5.92
N GLU A 62 -31.20 3.33 6.73
CA GLU A 62 -31.18 3.47 8.19
C GLU A 62 -29.87 2.96 8.80
N ASN A 63 -29.33 1.82 8.33
CA ASN A 63 -28.02 1.32 8.74
C ASN A 63 -26.89 2.33 8.51
N PHE A 64 -26.95 3.08 7.41
CA PHE A 64 -25.95 4.11 7.12
C PHE A 64 -26.11 5.32 8.05
N ALA A 65 -27.35 5.72 8.32
CA ALA A 65 -27.63 6.82 9.25
C ALA A 65 -27.16 6.46 10.67
N GLU A 66 -27.39 5.24 11.13
CA GLU A 66 -26.89 4.73 12.41
C GLU A 66 -25.36 4.71 12.44
N ALA A 67 -24.71 4.20 11.40
CA ALA A 67 -23.25 4.19 11.30
C ALA A 67 -22.65 5.61 11.42
N PHE A 68 -23.23 6.61 10.77
CA PHE A 68 -22.77 8.00 10.88
C PHE A 68 -23.06 8.66 12.23
N GLN A 69 -23.94 8.09 13.04
CA GLN A 69 -24.20 8.53 14.42
C GLN A 69 -23.30 7.78 15.43
N ASP A 70 -22.74 6.63 15.07
CA ASP A 70 -21.83 5.89 15.94
C ASP A 70 -20.48 6.62 16.06
N SER A 71 -20.17 7.05 17.27
CA SER A 71 -18.93 7.75 17.60
C SER A 71 -17.67 6.90 17.29
N ARG A 72 -17.77 5.57 17.38
CA ARG A 72 -16.68 4.64 17.05
C ARG A 72 -16.42 4.62 15.54
N PHE A 73 -17.48 4.60 14.74
CA PHE A 73 -17.37 4.65 13.29
C PHE A 73 -16.72 5.98 12.83
N ILE A 74 -17.22 7.10 13.35
CA ILE A 74 -16.66 8.43 13.04
C ILE A 74 -15.20 8.55 13.49
N ASN A 75 -14.87 8.02 14.67
CA ASN A 75 -13.48 8.01 15.12
C ASN A 75 -12.58 7.14 14.22
N SER A 76 -13.07 5.99 13.77
CA SER A 76 -12.35 5.13 12.83
C SER A 76 -12.07 5.83 11.51
N LEU A 77 -13.03 6.57 10.96
CA LEU A 77 -12.85 7.39 9.76
C LEU A 77 -11.78 8.47 9.95
N LYS A 78 -11.81 9.18 11.09
CA LYS A 78 -10.81 10.20 11.44
C LYS A 78 -9.42 9.59 11.55
N VAL A 79 -9.27 8.49 12.27
CA VAL A 79 -8.00 7.78 12.43
C VAL A 79 -7.47 7.31 11.08
N THR A 80 -8.33 6.72 10.25
CA THR A 80 -7.96 6.29 8.89
C THR A 80 -7.53 7.47 8.02
N ALA A 81 -8.26 8.58 8.06
CA ALA A 81 -7.90 9.78 7.29
C ALA A 81 -6.54 10.36 7.70
N ILE A 82 -6.30 10.45 9.02
CA ILE A 82 -5.01 10.94 9.55
C ILE A 82 -3.88 9.97 9.16
N PHE A 83 -4.09 8.66 9.35
CA PHE A 83 -3.12 7.62 9.00
C PHE A 83 -2.75 7.69 7.50
N THR A 84 -3.76 7.71 6.62
CA THR A 84 -3.55 7.80 5.18
C THR A 84 -2.88 9.12 4.78
N GLY A 85 -3.29 10.23 5.38
CA GLY A 85 -2.71 11.55 5.14
C GLY A 85 -1.25 11.67 5.59
N LEU A 86 -0.82 10.89 6.56
CA LEU A 86 0.58 10.79 6.99
C LEU A 86 1.36 9.77 6.13
N GLU A 87 0.82 8.56 6.02
CA GLU A 87 1.53 7.44 5.39
C GLU A 87 1.77 7.68 3.91
N VAL A 88 0.73 7.99 3.14
CA VAL A 88 0.84 8.05 1.68
C VAL A 88 1.81 9.14 1.22
N PRO A 89 1.72 10.40 1.66
CA PRO A 89 2.67 11.43 1.22
C PRO A 89 4.10 11.15 1.66
N LEU A 90 4.30 10.72 2.91
CA LEU A 90 5.65 10.46 3.43
C LEU A 90 6.30 9.25 2.75
N GLN A 91 5.54 8.19 2.49
CA GLN A 91 6.01 7.02 1.78
C GLN A 91 6.34 7.33 0.33
N VAL A 92 5.42 7.98 -0.40
CA VAL A 92 5.58 8.29 -1.82
C VAL A 92 6.72 9.27 -2.04
N LEU A 93 6.69 10.42 -1.36
CA LEU A 93 7.71 11.46 -1.52
C LEU A 93 9.06 10.99 -0.97
N GLY A 94 9.08 10.36 0.20
CA GLY A 94 10.31 9.83 0.80
C GLY A 94 10.96 8.78 -0.09
N ALA A 95 10.19 7.82 -0.62
CA ALA A 95 10.69 6.79 -1.52
C ALA A 95 11.19 7.37 -2.84
N LEU A 96 10.51 8.39 -3.40
CA LEU A 96 10.94 9.07 -4.62
C LEU A 96 12.28 9.79 -4.43
N VAL A 97 12.42 10.54 -3.32
CA VAL A 97 13.68 11.23 -2.99
C VAL A 97 14.83 10.22 -2.83
N VAL A 98 14.62 9.16 -2.06
CA VAL A 98 15.65 8.14 -1.86
C VAL A 98 15.95 7.42 -3.18
N ALA A 99 14.95 7.09 -3.98
CA ALA A 99 15.15 6.46 -5.28
C ALA A 99 16.01 7.34 -6.21
N ALA A 100 15.76 8.64 -6.26
CA ALA A 100 16.57 9.57 -7.04
C ALA A 100 18.06 9.57 -6.61
N LEU A 101 18.32 9.47 -5.30
CA LEU A 101 19.67 9.41 -4.76
C LEU A 101 20.39 8.09 -5.07
N ILE A 102 19.67 6.96 -5.04
CA ILE A 102 20.23 5.61 -5.23
C ILE A 102 19.98 5.01 -6.62
N ALA A 103 19.44 5.78 -7.57
CA ALA A 103 19.12 5.31 -8.92
C ALA A 103 20.37 4.84 -9.69
N LYS A 104 21.55 5.43 -9.43
CA LYS A 104 22.81 5.03 -10.08
C LYS A 104 23.13 3.57 -9.81
N ASN A 105 23.55 2.86 -10.88
CA ASN A 105 23.88 1.44 -10.80
C ASN A 105 25.34 1.21 -10.35
N ASN A 106 25.61 1.40 -9.05
CA ASN A 106 26.88 1.10 -8.42
C ASN A 106 26.69 0.13 -7.24
N ILE A 107 27.78 -0.46 -6.76
CA ILE A 107 27.74 -1.47 -5.71
C ILE A 107 27.16 -0.93 -4.39
N LYS A 108 27.46 0.32 -4.03
CA LYS A 108 26.95 0.97 -2.83
C LYS A 108 25.41 1.07 -2.88
N ASN A 109 24.88 1.55 -3.99
CA ASN A 109 23.43 1.69 -4.17
C ASN A 109 22.72 0.34 -4.22
N LYS A 110 23.36 -0.72 -4.76
CA LYS A 110 22.82 -2.08 -4.70
C LYS A 110 22.68 -2.57 -3.25
N ILE A 111 23.69 -2.32 -2.42
CA ILE A 111 23.63 -2.66 -0.99
C ILE A 111 22.54 -1.87 -0.28
N PHE A 112 22.44 -0.56 -0.50
CA PHE A 112 21.36 0.26 0.07
C PHE A 112 19.97 -0.27 -0.32
N ARG A 113 19.76 -0.60 -1.58
CA ARG A 113 18.49 -1.19 -2.05
C ARG A 113 18.18 -2.51 -1.31
N ALA A 114 19.16 -3.37 -1.15
CA ALA A 114 18.99 -4.63 -0.43
C ALA A 114 18.59 -4.39 1.04
N VAL A 115 19.25 -3.44 1.72
CA VAL A 115 18.94 -3.09 3.12
C VAL A 115 17.53 -2.52 3.26
N TYR A 116 17.12 -1.59 2.39
CA TYR A 116 15.76 -1.04 2.42
C TYR A 116 14.68 -2.07 2.05
N PHE A 117 15.02 -3.11 1.33
CA PHE A 117 14.08 -4.17 0.96
C PHE A 117 13.93 -5.24 2.06
N LEU A 118 14.86 -5.36 2.98
CA LEU A 118 14.80 -6.36 4.06
C LEU A 118 13.48 -6.36 4.84
N PRO A 119 12.94 -5.20 5.29
CA PRO A 119 11.68 -5.18 6.03
C PRO A 119 10.48 -5.70 5.23
N VAL A 120 10.53 -5.59 3.91
CA VAL A 120 9.43 -5.99 3.02
C VAL A 120 9.23 -7.50 3.02
N ILE A 121 10.31 -8.27 3.06
CA ILE A 121 10.26 -9.75 3.05
C ILE A 121 9.94 -10.34 4.40
N CYS A 122 10.01 -9.55 5.47
CA CYS A 122 9.67 -10.01 6.80
C CYS A 122 8.16 -10.11 7.01
N SER A 123 7.73 -11.11 7.80
CA SER A 123 6.33 -11.24 8.20
C SER A 123 5.85 -9.99 8.95
N ALA A 124 4.66 -9.50 8.60
CA ALA A 124 4.04 -8.37 9.30
C ALA A 124 3.88 -8.62 10.81
N THR A 125 3.53 -9.85 11.18
CA THR A 125 3.41 -10.27 12.59
C THR A 125 4.75 -10.20 13.32
N ALA A 126 5.83 -10.70 12.70
CA ALA A 126 7.17 -10.65 13.28
C ALA A 126 7.64 -9.19 13.48
N ILE A 127 7.42 -8.33 12.48
CA ILE A 127 7.70 -6.89 12.58
C ILE A 127 6.88 -6.25 13.72
N GLY A 128 5.59 -6.55 13.81
CA GLY A 128 4.73 -6.02 14.87
C GLY A 128 5.20 -6.41 16.27
N ILE A 129 5.58 -7.67 16.47
CA ILE A 129 6.14 -8.17 17.75
C ILE A 129 7.48 -7.48 18.04
N MET A 130 8.37 -7.40 17.08
CA MET A 130 9.67 -6.73 17.21
C MET A 130 9.50 -5.26 17.67
N TRP A 131 8.66 -4.49 16.97
CA TRP A 131 8.43 -3.09 17.31
C TRP A 131 7.72 -2.93 18.67
N LYS A 132 6.78 -3.83 19.02
CA LYS A 132 6.16 -3.88 20.33
C LYS A 132 7.19 -4.07 21.44
N MET A 133 8.20 -4.90 21.24
CA MET A 133 9.29 -5.10 22.19
C MET A 133 10.23 -3.88 22.25
N ILE A 134 10.63 -3.34 21.11
CA ILE A 134 11.53 -2.17 21.03
C ILE A 134 10.91 -0.94 21.69
N LEU A 135 9.60 -0.73 21.52
CA LEU A 135 8.85 0.42 22.03
C LEU A 135 8.16 0.15 23.38
N HIS A 136 8.43 -0.98 24.00
CA HIS A 136 7.80 -1.33 25.28
C HIS A 136 8.17 -0.32 26.37
N SER A 137 7.17 0.17 27.12
CA SER A 137 7.34 1.29 28.08
C SER A 137 8.29 1.01 29.23
N ASN A 138 8.50 -0.26 29.62
CA ASN A 138 9.35 -0.62 30.76
C ASN A 138 10.68 -1.27 30.36
N ILE A 139 10.70 -2.07 29.29
CA ILE A 139 11.86 -2.90 28.91
C ILE A 139 12.35 -2.62 27.48
N GLY A 140 11.70 -1.70 26.77
CA GLY A 140 12.05 -1.41 25.37
C GLY A 140 13.34 -0.61 25.25
N PHE A 141 14.14 -0.97 24.25
CA PHE A 141 15.41 -0.30 23.94
C PHE A 141 15.25 1.23 23.74
N VAL A 142 14.22 1.64 22.99
CA VAL A 142 13.96 3.07 22.74
C VAL A 142 13.62 3.81 24.03
N THR A 143 12.77 3.20 24.86
CA THR A 143 12.38 3.79 26.15
C THR A 143 13.58 3.89 27.09
N ALA A 144 14.44 2.87 27.14
CA ALA A 144 15.66 2.89 27.96
C ALA A 144 16.63 4.00 27.47
N ALA A 145 16.81 4.15 26.16
CA ALA A 145 17.63 5.22 25.60
C ALA A 145 17.09 6.62 25.94
N LEU A 146 15.76 6.84 25.83
CA LEU A 146 15.14 8.11 26.18
C LEU A 146 15.25 8.43 27.68
N GLN A 147 15.11 7.42 28.53
CA GLN A 147 15.30 7.59 29.99
C GLN A 147 16.74 7.99 30.34
N SER A 148 17.75 7.40 29.66
CA SER A 148 19.15 7.80 29.89
C SER A 148 19.42 9.25 29.46
N MET A 149 18.60 9.78 28.53
CA MET A 149 18.64 11.20 28.11
C MET A 149 17.78 12.13 29.00
N GLY A 150 17.15 11.62 30.06
CA GLY A 150 16.30 12.40 30.96
C GLY A 150 14.87 12.66 30.47
N LEU A 151 14.42 12.04 29.39
CA LEU A 151 13.11 12.27 28.75
C LEU A 151 11.95 11.47 29.38
N GLY A 152 12.20 10.71 30.47
CA GLY A 152 11.17 9.95 31.16
C GLY A 152 10.64 8.72 30.40
N LYS A 153 9.59 8.11 30.94
CA LYS A 153 8.93 6.93 30.31
C LYS A 153 7.85 7.38 29.36
N ILE A 154 7.99 6.98 28.10
CA ILE A 154 7.00 7.25 27.06
C ILE A 154 6.30 5.94 26.67
N ASN A 155 4.96 5.95 26.70
CA ASN A 155 4.18 4.81 26.25
C ASN A 155 3.74 5.02 24.78
N PHE A 156 4.63 4.67 23.85
CA PHE A 156 4.46 4.94 22.42
C PHE A 156 3.20 4.32 21.82
N LEU A 157 2.79 3.15 22.29
CA LEU A 157 1.71 2.37 21.70
C LEU A 157 0.34 2.58 22.37
N ASN A 158 0.31 3.26 23.53
CA ASN A 158 -0.93 3.48 24.29
C ASN A 158 -1.17 4.95 24.64
N THR A 159 -0.40 5.88 24.07
CA THR A 159 -0.63 7.31 24.24
C THR A 159 -1.49 7.84 23.09
N PRO A 160 -2.71 8.34 23.38
CA PRO A 160 -3.58 8.91 22.36
C PRO A 160 -2.85 9.99 21.53
N GLY A 161 -3.01 9.94 20.23
CA GLY A 161 -2.34 10.84 19.29
C GLY A 161 -0.91 10.40 18.91
N LEU A 162 -0.07 9.95 19.86
CA LEU A 162 1.28 9.47 19.55
C LEU A 162 1.26 8.13 18.81
N THR A 163 0.37 7.23 19.21
CA THR A 163 0.26 5.88 18.65
C THR A 163 0.11 5.90 17.13
N ILE A 164 -0.68 6.85 16.58
CA ILE A 164 -0.91 6.91 15.13
C ILE A 164 0.38 7.27 14.37
N PHE A 165 1.19 8.19 14.89
CA PHE A 165 2.49 8.54 14.28
C PHE A 165 3.46 7.37 14.32
N VAL A 166 3.50 6.65 15.44
CA VAL A 166 4.37 5.47 15.61
C VAL A 166 3.96 4.35 14.66
N VAL A 167 2.67 4.06 14.55
CA VAL A 167 2.16 3.02 13.64
C VAL A 167 2.37 3.42 12.19
N SER A 168 2.14 4.70 11.83
CA SER A 168 2.44 5.20 10.49
C SER A 168 3.92 5.08 10.15
N PHE A 169 4.81 5.42 11.07
CA PHE A 169 6.26 5.26 10.87
C PHE A 169 6.64 3.79 10.63
N ILE A 170 6.12 2.86 11.41
CA ILE A 170 6.38 1.42 11.24
C ILE A 170 5.87 0.92 9.88
N SER A 171 4.68 1.36 9.48
CA SER A 171 4.07 1.01 8.19
C SER A 171 4.90 1.54 7.02
N ILE A 172 5.27 2.83 7.07
CA ILE A 172 6.13 3.46 6.07
C ILE A 172 7.46 2.71 5.97
N TRP A 173 8.15 2.51 7.10
CA TRP A 173 9.44 1.81 7.14
C TRP A 173 9.37 0.41 6.54
N ARG A 174 8.29 -0.33 6.83
CA ARG A 174 8.08 -1.67 6.28
C ARG A 174 7.86 -1.66 4.77
N SER A 175 7.05 -0.71 4.26
CA SER A 175 6.63 -0.67 2.85
C SER A 175 7.56 0.15 1.95
N PHE A 176 8.44 0.94 2.54
CA PHE A 176 9.31 1.89 1.87
C PHE A 176 10.16 1.26 0.77
N GLY A 177 10.71 0.07 1.02
CA GLY A 177 11.60 -0.62 0.10
C GLY A 177 10.95 -0.98 -1.24
N ILE A 178 9.67 -1.38 -1.25
CA ILE A 178 8.93 -1.66 -2.50
C ILE A 178 8.79 -0.38 -3.32
N SER A 179 8.32 0.69 -2.70
CA SER A 179 8.11 1.98 -3.38
C SER A 179 9.43 2.52 -3.94
N ALA A 180 10.51 2.45 -3.16
CA ALA A 180 11.83 2.90 -3.59
C ALA A 180 12.35 2.09 -4.80
N ILE A 181 12.18 0.76 -4.82
CA ILE A 181 12.61 -0.08 -5.94
C ILE A 181 11.80 0.22 -7.21
N ILE A 182 10.47 0.41 -7.09
CA ILE A 182 9.62 0.77 -8.23
C ILE A 182 10.12 2.09 -8.85
N TYR A 183 10.34 3.11 -8.03
CA TYR A 183 10.85 4.40 -8.52
C TYR A 183 12.26 4.30 -9.09
N VAL A 184 13.17 3.57 -8.45
CA VAL A 184 14.52 3.32 -9.00
C VAL A 184 14.43 2.69 -10.38
N THR A 185 13.56 1.69 -10.54
CA THR A 185 13.39 1.00 -11.83
C THR A 185 12.83 1.96 -12.89
N ALA A 186 11.84 2.78 -12.54
CA ALA A 186 11.29 3.79 -13.44
C ALA A 186 12.35 4.82 -13.85
N ILE A 187 13.12 5.36 -12.90
CA ILE A 187 14.20 6.32 -13.16
C ILE A 187 15.27 5.72 -14.09
N GLN A 188 15.62 4.45 -13.90
CA GLN A 188 16.61 3.77 -14.73
C GLN A 188 16.15 3.48 -16.17
N GLN A 189 14.84 3.51 -16.44
CA GLN A 189 14.29 3.33 -17.79
C GLN A 189 14.32 4.62 -18.61
N VAL A 190 14.53 5.77 -17.99
CA VAL A 190 14.66 7.06 -18.69
C VAL A 190 15.97 7.06 -19.48
N SER A 191 15.89 7.37 -20.77
CA SER A 191 17.06 7.37 -21.65
C SER A 191 18.09 8.41 -21.21
N ALA A 192 19.36 8.01 -21.18
CA ALA A 192 20.47 8.92 -20.89
C ALA A 192 20.54 10.11 -21.87
N SER A 193 20.16 9.90 -23.12
CA SER A 193 20.15 10.96 -24.14
C SER A 193 19.21 12.14 -23.78
N LEU A 194 18.12 11.89 -23.03
CA LEU A 194 17.24 12.97 -22.56
C LEU A 194 17.94 13.85 -21.52
N TYR A 195 18.73 13.25 -20.64
CA TYR A 195 19.51 14.01 -19.65
C TYR A 195 20.65 14.79 -20.31
N GLU A 196 21.33 14.18 -21.30
CA GLU A 196 22.40 14.85 -22.08
C GLU A 196 21.85 16.05 -22.86
N ALA A 197 20.72 15.90 -23.56
CA ALA A 197 20.07 16.98 -24.25
C ALA A 197 19.67 18.13 -23.31
N ALA A 198 19.07 17.81 -22.17
CA ALA A 198 18.71 18.80 -21.17
C ALA A 198 19.95 19.52 -20.56
N GLU A 199 21.07 18.82 -20.41
CA GLU A 199 22.31 19.42 -19.94
C GLU A 199 22.89 20.39 -20.97
N MET A 200 22.80 20.06 -22.27
CA MET A 200 23.14 20.99 -23.36
C MET A 200 22.26 22.24 -23.38
N ASP A 201 20.99 22.11 -23.01
CA ASP A 201 20.04 23.22 -22.85
C ASP A 201 20.23 24.01 -21.54
N GLY A 202 21.25 23.67 -20.73
CA GLY A 202 21.58 24.35 -19.48
C GLY A 202 20.64 24.00 -18.31
N ALA A 203 19.89 22.91 -18.40
CA ALA A 203 19.02 22.47 -17.32
C ALA A 203 19.82 21.86 -16.15
N GLY A 204 19.76 22.49 -14.99
CA GLY A 204 20.35 21.94 -13.76
C GLY A 204 19.62 20.67 -13.28
N LYS A 205 20.23 19.89 -12.37
CA LYS A 205 19.73 18.56 -11.89
C LYS A 205 18.31 18.61 -11.33
N ILE A 206 17.93 19.68 -10.65
CA ILE A 206 16.55 19.82 -10.11
C ILE A 206 15.55 19.99 -11.25
N ARG A 207 15.89 20.79 -12.29
CA ARG A 207 15.03 20.97 -13.46
C ARG A 207 14.91 19.69 -14.28
N GLN A 208 16.02 18.95 -14.45
CA GLN A 208 16.02 17.64 -15.07
C GLN A 208 15.14 16.65 -14.31
N PHE A 209 15.20 16.62 -12.97
CA PHE A 209 14.35 15.78 -12.17
C PHE A 209 12.85 16.04 -12.38
N TRP A 210 12.42 17.31 -12.37
CA TRP A 210 11.01 17.66 -12.51
C TRP A 210 10.45 17.50 -13.93
N HIS A 211 11.28 17.60 -14.99
CA HIS A 211 10.80 17.60 -16.37
C HIS A 211 11.14 16.31 -17.13
N ILE A 212 12.09 15.52 -16.65
CA ILE A 212 12.55 14.30 -17.32
C ILE A 212 12.32 13.08 -16.46
N THR A 213 12.65 13.16 -15.17
CA THR A 213 12.52 12.02 -14.24
C THR A 213 11.09 11.86 -13.73
#